data_6408a3710244222ef437d447f8015a1a
#
_entry.id   6408a3710244222ef437d447f8015a1a
#
_cell.length_a   1.000
_cell.length_b   1.000
_cell.length_c   1.000
_cell.angle_alpha   90.00
_cell.angle_beta   90.00
_cell.angle_gamma   90.00
#
_symmetry.space_group_name_H-M   'P 1'
#
loop_
_entity.id
_entity.type
_entity.pdbx_description
1 polymer ?
#
loop_
_entity_poly.entity_id
_entity_poly.type
_entity_poly.pdbx_seq_one_letter_code
_entity_poly.pdbx_strand_id
1 'polypeptide(L)'
;MAINPDGDHLPCGRDIGQLWSHLADGLSDDHVPACQYCQAALSEISPLLQATRELAAEPVSPPADLPARIMAVIRARIHPAARIPLPGPAGMRLDISEPAAAVILRAAGDTIDGVRVRSCRLTPASQDGHKVVGLKLTISLRYGMAAAATARAVRAAVRTAASRQLGLTLTDIDIDVADIHLP
;
A
#
# COMPACT_ATOMS: atom_id res chain seq x y z
N MET A 1 -8.48 16.05 21.72
CA MET A 1 -9.64 16.86 21.32
C MET A 1 -10.63 15.87 20.72
N ALA A 2 -11.72 15.55 21.45
CA ALA A 2 -12.71 14.59 20.97
C ALA A 2 -13.56 15.27 19.90
N ILE A 3 -13.58 14.71 18.70
CA ILE A 3 -14.50 15.10 17.62
C ILE A 3 -15.90 14.71 18.10
N ASN A 4 -16.76 15.68 18.26
CA ASN A 4 -18.15 15.50 18.73
C ASN A 4 -18.96 15.04 17.50
N PRO A 5 -19.46 13.79 17.42
CA PRO A 5 -20.13 13.28 16.24
C PRO A 5 -21.45 14.00 15.90
N ASP A 6 -21.99 14.79 16.85
CA ASP A 6 -23.26 15.52 16.68
C ASP A 6 -23.06 17.03 16.43
N GLY A 7 -21.81 17.53 16.34
CA GLY A 7 -21.50 18.96 16.26
C GLY A 7 -21.40 19.56 14.84
N ASP A 8 -21.44 18.73 13.79
CA ASP A 8 -21.09 19.18 12.45
C ASP A 8 -22.32 19.52 11.57
N HIS A 9 -23.55 19.50 12.14
CA HIS A 9 -24.77 19.85 11.42
C HIS A 9 -25.24 21.26 11.72
N LEU A 10 -25.53 21.99 10.64
CA LEU A 10 -26.19 23.30 10.72
C LEU A 10 -27.64 23.15 11.17
N PRO A 11 -28.29 24.21 11.69
CA PRO A 11 -29.71 24.14 12.06
C PRO A 11 -30.67 23.77 10.93
N CYS A 12 -30.25 23.90 9.69
CA CYS A 12 -31.01 23.43 8.50
C CYS A 12 -30.77 21.92 8.21
N GLY A 13 -30.00 21.20 9.05
CA GLY A 13 -29.70 19.78 8.89
C GLY A 13 -28.54 19.45 7.94
N ARG A 14 -27.89 20.45 7.35
CA ARG A 14 -26.73 20.23 6.50
C ARG A 14 -25.47 20.00 7.30
N ASP A 15 -24.64 19.09 6.80
CA ASP A 15 -23.29 18.82 7.32
C ASP A 15 -22.29 19.87 6.82
N ILE A 16 -21.49 20.42 7.74
CA ILE A 16 -20.48 21.45 7.44
C ILE A 16 -19.38 20.89 6.54
N GLY A 17 -18.98 19.61 6.73
CA GLY A 17 -17.96 18.96 5.91
C GLY A 17 -18.42 18.80 4.45
N GLN A 18 -19.70 18.49 4.23
CA GLN A 18 -20.26 18.47 2.87
C GLN A 18 -20.27 19.85 2.25
N LEU A 19 -20.64 20.89 3.04
CA LEU A 19 -20.61 22.28 2.57
C LEU A 19 -19.20 22.73 2.20
N TRP A 20 -18.20 22.35 3.00
CA TRP A 20 -16.78 22.57 2.69
C TRP A 20 -16.37 21.89 1.39
N SER A 21 -16.70 20.59 1.22
CA SER A 21 -16.34 19.84 0.03
C SER A 21 -16.95 20.45 -1.22
N HIS A 22 -18.23 20.82 -1.18
CA HIS A 22 -18.90 21.48 -2.30
C HIS A 22 -18.25 22.81 -2.66
N LEU A 23 -17.90 23.61 -1.65
CA LEU A 23 -17.19 24.88 -1.89
C LEU A 23 -15.78 24.66 -2.46
N ALA A 24 -15.08 23.63 -2.00
CA ALA A 24 -13.73 23.28 -2.49
C ALA A 24 -13.77 22.86 -3.97
N ASP A 25 -14.77 22.07 -4.34
CA ASP A 25 -14.96 21.53 -5.69
C ASP A 25 -15.67 22.51 -6.65
N GLY A 26 -16.08 23.68 -6.14
CA GLY A 26 -16.84 24.66 -6.94
C GLY A 26 -18.24 24.22 -7.27
N LEU A 27 -18.78 23.25 -6.51
CA LEU A 27 -20.16 22.78 -6.66
C LEU A 27 -21.10 23.70 -5.89
N SER A 28 -22.24 24.03 -6.50
CA SER A 28 -23.32 24.76 -5.84
C SER A 28 -24.61 23.98 -5.96
N ASP A 29 -25.47 24.15 -4.96
CA ASP A 29 -26.84 23.63 -5.02
C ASP A 29 -27.82 24.77 -4.69
N ASP A 30 -29.10 24.57 -5.05
CA ASP A 30 -30.13 25.59 -4.91
C ASP A 30 -30.49 25.93 -3.45
N HIS A 31 -30.13 25.08 -2.49
CA HIS A 31 -30.40 25.31 -1.08
C HIS A 31 -29.47 26.36 -0.48
N VAL A 32 -28.17 26.30 -0.84
CA VAL A 32 -27.13 27.17 -0.24
C VAL A 32 -27.46 28.66 -0.40
N PRO A 33 -27.80 29.18 -1.58
CA PRO A 33 -28.11 30.61 -1.73
C PRO A 33 -29.42 31.03 -1.05
N ALA A 34 -30.34 30.08 -0.78
CA ALA A 34 -31.63 30.36 -0.17
C ALA A 34 -31.63 30.20 1.38
N CYS A 35 -30.54 29.62 1.97
CA CYS A 35 -30.54 29.27 3.37
C CYS A 35 -29.58 30.18 4.19
N GLN A 36 -30.13 30.93 5.13
CA GLN A 36 -29.35 31.84 6.01
C GLN A 36 -28.25 31.11 6.82
N TYR A 37 -28.50 29.86 7.24
CA TYR A 37 -27.54 29.09 8.03
C TYR A 37 -26.35 28.65 7.17
N CYS A 38 -26.61 28.22 5.94
CA CYS A 38 -25.54 27.87 5.01
C CYS A 38 -24.73 29.10 4.60
N GLN A 39 -25.37 30.25 4.38
CA GLN A 39 -24.68 31.49 4.05
C GLN A 39 -23.78 31.97 5.20
N ALA A 40 -24.26 31.90 6.45
CA ALA A 40 -23.46 32.23 7.61
C ALA A 40 -22.24 31.30 7.73
N ALA A 41 -22.43 30.01 7.62
CA ALA A 41 -21.32 29.05 7.64
C ALA A 41 -20.33 29.28 6.49
N LEU A 42 -20.80 29.56 5.27
CA LEU A 42 -19.93 29.88 4.13
C LEU A 42 -19.09 31.12 4.38
N SER A 43 -19.65 32.16 5.03
CA SER A 43 -18.89 33.37 5.33
C SER A 43 -17.71 33.10 6.29
N GLU A 44 -17.85 32.11 7.17
CA GLU A 44 -16.80 31.69 8.10
C GLU A 44 -15.76 30.75 7.47
N ILE A 45 -16.21 29.79 6.63
CA ILE A 45 -15.29 28.80 6.05
C ILE A 45 -14.57 29.28 4.77
N SER A 46 -15.16 30.23 4.04
CA SER A 46 -14.55 30.73 2.80
C SER A 46 -13.14 31.33 2.98
N PRO A 47 -12.87 32.16 4.00
CA PRO A 47 -11.52 32.65 4.24
C PRO A 47 -10.51 31.54 4.53
N LEU A 48 -10.93 30.51 5.24
CA LEU A 48 -10.08 29.36 5.53
C LEU A 48 -9.77 28.57 4.26
N LEU A 49 -10.75 28.35 3.39
CA LEU A 49 -10.54 27.69 2.09
C LEU A 49 -9.61 28.53 1.20
N GLN A 50 -9.76 29.84 1.22
CA GLN A 50 -8.87 30.73 0.49
C GLN A 50 -7.42 30.61 0.99
N ALA A 51 -7.20 30.64 2.30
CA ALA A 51 -5.89 30.48 2.90
C ALA A 51 -5.26 29.10 2.58
N THR A 52 -6.06 28.03 2.58
CA THR A 52 -5.57 26.70 2.19
C THR A 52 -5.17 26.63 0.71
N ARG A 53 -5.91 27.31 -0.18
CA ARG A 53 -5.56 27.41 -1.60
C ARG A 53 -4.29 28.22 -1.83
N GLU A 54 -4.11 29.31 -1.10
CA GLU A 54 -2.90 30.15 -1.15
C GLU A 54 -1.67 29.33 -0.69
N LEU A 55 -1.80 28.61 0.43
CA LEU A 55 -0.75 27.71 0.93
C LEU A 55 -0.43 26.58 -0.06
N ALA A 56 -1.44 26.00 -0.68
CA ALA A 56 -1.26 24.93 -1.68
C ALA A 56 -0.61 25.46 -2.97
N ALA A 57 -0.81 26.74 -3.29
CA ALA A 57 -0.21 27.40 -4.46
C ALA A 57 1.23 27.90 -4.20
N GLU A 58 1.71 27.86 -2.96
CA GLU A 58 3.09 28.23 -2.67
C GLU A 58 4.07 27.34 -3.45
N PRO A 59 5.02 27.93 -4.18
CA PRO A 59 5.97 27.15 -4.94
C PRO A 59 6.92 26.40 -4.00
N VAL A 60 6.74 25.09 -3.89
CA VAL A 60 7.65 24.23 -3.15
C VAL A 60 8.87 23.94 -4.03
N SER A 61 10.00 24.56 -3.70
CA SER A 61 11.28 24.20 -4.32
C SER A 61 11.92 23.06 -3.57
N PRO A 62 12.05 21.86 -4.17
CA PRO A 62 12.75 20.78 -3.54
C PRO A 62 14.25 21.16 -3.34
N PRO A 63 14.92 20.65 -2.31
CA PRO A 63 16.35 20.85 -2.12
C PRO A 63 17.14 20.47 -3.38
N ALA A 64 18.12 21.30 -3.76
CA ALA A 64 18.89 21.11 -4.99
C ALA A 64 19.63 19.75 -5.03
N ASP A 65 19.94 19.18 -3.87
CA ASP A 65 20.61 17.88 -3.71
C ASP A 65 19.63 16.69 -3.70
N LEU A 66 18.30 16.92 -3.69
CA LEU A 66 17.30 15.85 -3.61
C LEU A 66 17.46 14.79 -4.71
N PRO A 67 17.65 15.12 -6.00
CA PRO A 67 17.88 14.13 -7.04
C PRO A 67 19.11 13.28 -6.78
N ALA A 68 20.21 13.88 -6.33
CA ALA A 68 21.45 13.18 -6.01
C ALA A 68 21.25 12.21 -4.83
N ARG A 69 20.53 12.62 -3.79
CA ARG A 69 20.20 11.79 -2.62
C ARG A 69 19.30 10.61 -3.02
N ILE A 70 18.28 10.85 -3.84
CA ILE A 70 17.41 9.79 -4.36
C ILE A 70 18.25 8.78 -5.16
N MET A 71 19.09 9.27 -6.08
CA MET A 71 19.95 8.40 -6.88
C MET A 71 20.98 7.64 -6.04
N ALA A 72 21.50 8.23 -4.98
CA ALA A 72 22.38 7.53 -4.04
C ALA A 72 21.67 6.37 -3.33
N VAL A 73 20.44 6.58 -2.87
CA VAL A 73 19.63 5.52 -2.25
C VAL A 73 19.28 4.41 -3.26
N ILE A 74 18.95 4.77 -4.50
CA ILE A 74 18.69 3.81 -5.57
C ILE A 74 19.94 2.99 -5.86
N ARG A 75 21.10 3.63 -6.05
CA ARG A 75 22.37 2.93 -6.30
C ARG A 75 22.80 2.04 -5.14
N ALA A 76 22.59 2.48 -3.89
CA ALA A 76 22.88 1.67 -2.72
C ALA A 76 21.98 0.42 -2.61
N ARG A 77 20.78 0.47 -3.22
CA ARG A 77 19.84 -0.67 -3.28
C ARG A 77 20.02 -1.54 -4.53
N ILE A 78 20.72 -1.06 -5.56
CA ILE A 78 21.14 -1.89 -6.70
C ILE A 78 22.36 -2.73 -6.26
N HIS A 79 22.16 -3.61 -5.29
CA HIS A 79 23.09 -4.70 -5.08
C HIS A 79 22.84 -5.73 -6.20
N PRO A 80 23.86 -6.45 -6.65
CA PRO A 80 23.61 -7.60 -7.52
C PRO A 80 22.61 -8.48 -6.79
N ALA A 81 21.40 -8.56 -7.35
CA ALA A 81 20.29 -9.29 -6.74
C ALA A 81 20.77 -10.72 -6.45
N ALA A 82 20.50 -11.18 -5.24
CA ALA A 82 20.83 -12.55 -4.87
C ALA A 82 20.26 -13.50 -5.93
N ARG A 83 21.11 -14.39 -6.43
CA ARG A 83 20.69 -15.39 -7.39
C ARG A 83 20.25 -16.64 -6.64
N ILE A 84 19.07 -17.09 -6.95
CA ILE A 84 18.47 -18.29 -6.39
C ILE A 84 18.61 -19.39 -7.43
N PRO A 85 19.36 -20.45 -7.15
CA PRO A 85 19.51 -21.55 -8.08
C PRO A 85 18.21 -22.33 -8.19
N LEU A 86 17.76 -22.53 -9.42
CA LEU A 86 16.58 -23.34 -9.74
C LEU A 86 17.01 -24.78 -10.06
N PRO A 87 16.11 -25.77 -9.85
CA PRO A 87 16.32 -27.13 -10.33
C PRO A 87 16.32 -27.11 -11.86
N GLY A 88 17.30 -27.75 -12.47
CA GLY A 88 17.46 -27.85 -13.92
C GLY A 88 17.97 -29.23 -14.32
N PRO A 89 17.99 -29.55 -15.62
CA PRO A 89 18.59 -30.76 -16.13
C PRO A 89 20.06 -30.90 -15.72
N ALA A 90 20.55 -32.12 -15.63
CA ALA A 90 21.94 -32.37 -15.27
C ALA A 90 22.90 -31.63 -16.20
N GLY A 91 23.84 -30.90 -15.63
CA GLY A 91 24.84 -30.10 -16.35
C GLY A 91 24.40 -28.67 -16.71
N MET A 92 23.16 -28.27 -16.48
CA MET A 92 22.67 -26.92 -16.71
C MET A 92 22.51 -26.16 -15.38
N ARG A 93 23.13 -24.99 -15.28
CA ARG A 93 22.88 -24.05 -14.16
C ARG A 93 21.79 -23.09 -14.57
N LEU A 94 20.70 -23.12 -13.84
CA LEU A 94 19.60 -22.19 -13.99
C LEU A 94 19.46 -21.38 -12.71
N ASP A 95 19.52 -20.08 -12.83
CA ASP A 95 19.38 -19.17 -11.68
C ASP A 95 18.30 -18.14 -11.99
N ILE A 96 17.51 -17.78 -10.98
CA ILE A 96 16.58 -16.66 -11.03
C ILE A 96 17.07 -15.57 -10.07
N SER A 97 16.89 -14.30 -10.42
CA SER A 97 17.15 -13.20 -9.48
C SER A 97 16.06 -13.14 -8.41
N GLU A 98 16.42 -12.77 -7.18
CA GLU A 98 15.45 -12.58 -6.09
C GLU A 98 14.27 -11.68 -6.48
N PRO A 99 14.46 -10.50 -7.13
CA PRO A 99 13.33 -9.67 -7.55
C PRO A 99 12.40 -10.35 -8.55
N ALA A 100 12.94 -11.15 -9.48
CA ALA A 100 12.12 -11.87 -10.45
C ALA A 100 11.28 -12.98 -9.77
N ALA A 101 11.87 -13.73 -8.85
CA ALA A 101 11.15 -14.70 -8.04
C ALA A 101 10.09 -14.01 -7.16
N ALA A 102 10.43 -12.87 -6.56
CA ALA A 102 9.50 -12.08 -5.74
C ALA A 102 8.27 -11.62 -6.51
N VAL A 103 8.40 -11.23 -7.79
CA VAL A 103 7.25 -10.85 -8.64
C VAL A 103 6.26 -12.00 -8.78
N ILE A 104 6.75 -13.20 -9.04
CA ILE A 104 5.92 -14.41 -9.20
C ILE A 104 5.18 -14.74 -7.89
N LEU A 105 5.90 -14.70 -6.75
CA LEU A 105 5.34 -15.03 -5.46
C LEU A 105 4.36 -13.97 -4.93
N ARG A 106 4.62 -12.69 -5.22
CA ARG A 106 3.68 -11.60 -4.93
C ARG A 106 2.39 -11.78 -5.72
N ALA A 107 2.49 -12.02 -7.02
CA ALA A 107 1.32 -12.26 -7.86
C ALA A 107 0.47 -13.43 -7.33
N ALA A 108 1.10 -14.50 -6.84
CA ALA A 108 0.39 -15.60 -6.23
C ALA A 108 -0.32 -15.22 -4.91
N GLY A 109 0.30 -14.38 -4.08
CA GLY A 109 -0.34 -13.86 -2.87
C GLY A 109 -1.53 -12.94 -3.17
N ASP A 110 -1.39 -12.10 -4.19
CA ASP A 110 -2.43 -11.16 -4.64
C ASP A 110 -3.65 -11.85 -5.28
N THR A 111 -3.58 -13.16 -5.58
CA THR A 111 -4.77 -13.93 -6.04
C THR A 111 -5.81 -14.15 -4.94
N ILE A 112 -5.42 -13.98 -3.69
CA ILE A 112 -6.35 -14.12 -2.55
C ILE A 112 -7.16 -12.84 -2.41
N ASP A 113 -8.48 -12.95 -2.57
CA ASP A 113 -9.36 -11.80 -2.46
C ASP A 113 -9.17 -11.02 -1.16
N GLY A 114 -9.14 -9.70 -1.24
CA GLY A 114 -8.91 -8.79 -0.11
C GLY A 114 -7.49 -8.81 0.45
N VAL A 115 -6.52 -9.41 -0.24
CA VAL A 115 -5.08 -9.36 0.11
C VAL A 115 -4.34 -8.49 -0.89
N ARG A 116 -3.42 -7.68 -0.39
CA ARG A 116 -2.43 -6.97 -1.21
C ARG A 116 -1.04 -7.22 -0.65
N VAL A 117 -0.17 -7.83 -1.44
CA VAL A 117 1.21 -8.08 -1.04
C VAL A 117 2.04 -6.81 -1.22
N ARG A 118 2.51 -6.24 -0.11
CA ARG A 118 3.31 -5.01 -0.09
C ARG A 118 4.77 -5.26 -0.38
N SER A 119 5.32 -6.32 0.22
CA SER A 119 6.70 -6.71 -0.01
C SER A 119 6.86 -8.23 0.03
N CYS A 120 7.88 -8.71 -0.69
CA CYS A 120 8.28 -10.10 -0.72
C CYS A 120 9.81 -10.15 -0.72
N ARG A 121 10.39 -10.86 0.22
CA ARG A 121 11.83 -11.06 0.34
C ARG A 121 12.14 -12.53 0.43
N LEU A 122 13.08 -12.99 -0.37
CA LEU A 122 13.57 -14.36 -0.34
C LEU A 122 14.95 -14.36 0.28
N THR A 123 15.18 -15.29 1.20
CA THR A 123 16.48 -15.49 1.83
C THR A 123 16.97 -16.88 1.47
N PRO A 124 18.04 -17.00 0.66
CA PRO A 124 18.65 -18.30 0.40
C PRO A 124 19.14 -18.88 1.73
N ALA A 125 18.78 -20.11 1.99
CA ALA A 125 19.23 -20.87 3.15
C ALA A 125 19.77 -22.24 2.71
N SER A 126 20.60 -22.86 3.50
CA SER A 126 21.03 -24.24 3.30
C SER A 126 20.63 -25.04 4.52
N GLN A 127 19.86 -26.09 4.33
CA GLN A 127 19.50 -27.02 5.37
C GLN A 127 19.85 -28.44 4.91
N ASP A 128 20.67 -29.14 5.69
CA ASP A 128 21.10 -30.52 5.42
C ASP A 128 21.65 -30.76 3.99
N GLY A 129 22.41 -29.80 3.46
CA GLY A 129 22.96 -29.87 2.11
C GLY A 129 21.95 -29.59 0.99
N HIS A 130 20.67 -29.39 1.29
CA HIS A 130 19.65 -28.98 0.35
C HIS A 130 19.52 -27.45 0.31
N LYS A 131 19.38 -26.90 -0.90
CA LYS A 131 19.13 -25.48 -1.12
C LYS A 131 17.66 -25.22 -0.84
N VAL A 132 17.40 -24.56 0.26
CA VAL A 132 16.06 -24.14 0.69
C VAL A 132 15.96 -22.63 0.68
N VAL A 133 14.76 -22.11 0.60
CA VAL A 133 14.50 -20.68 0.54
C VAL A 133 13.50 -20.30 1.63
N GLY A 134 13.91 -19.38 2.50
CA GLY A 134 12.99 -18.71 3.41
C GLY A 134 12.28 -17.57 2.67
N LEU A 135 11.03 -17.32 3.03
CA LEU A 135 10.21 -16.27 2.46
C LEU A 135 9.61 -15.40 3.54
N LYS A 136 9.78 -14.09 3.41
CA LYS A 136 9.08 -13.10 4.24
C LYS A 136 8.17 -12.26 3.36
N LEU A 137 6.87 -12.26 3.70
CA LEU A 137 5.83 -11.46 3.04
C LEU A 137 5.29 -10.42 4.00
N THR A 138 5.12 -9.20 3.50
CA THR A 138 4.33 -8.17 4.18
C THR A 138 3.06 -7.93 3.38
N ILE A 139 1.91 -8.08 4.02
CA ILE A 139 0.61 -7.96 3.37
C ILE A 139 -0.26 -6.89 4.01
N SER A 140 -1.20 -6.38 3.24
CA SER A 140 -2.32 -5.56 3.71
C SER A 140 -3.60 -6.36 3.49
N LEU A 141 -4.51 -6.35 4.48
CA LEU A 141 -5.78 -7.06 4.44
C LEU A 141 -6.96 -6.10 4.28
N ARG A 142 -8.00 -6.54 3.60
CA ARG A 142 -9.27 -5.83 3.60
C ARG A 142 -9.91 -5.90 5.00
N TYR A 143 -10.49 -4.80 5.45
CA TYR A 143 -11.21 -4.74 6.73
C TYR A 143 -12.26 -5.84 6.84
N GLY A 144 -12.36 -6.44 8.01
CA GLY A 144 -13.30 -7.54 8.30
C GLY A 144 -12.80 -8.95 7.98
N MET A 145 -11.61 -9.11 7.41
CA MET A 145 -11.04 -10.43 7.12
C MET A 145 -10.37 -11.07 8.36
N ALA A 146 -10.51 -12.37 8.49
CA ALA A 146 -9.84 -13.14 9.54
C ALA A 146 -8.36 -13.36 9.22
N ALA A 147 -7.46 -12.59 9.84
CA ALA A 147 -6.02 -12.56 9.53
C ALA A 147 -5.38 -13.97 9.52
N ALA A 148 -5.66 -14.81 10.52
CA ALA A 148 -5.08 -16.15 10.61
C ALA A 148 -5.53 -17.09 9.47
N ALA A 149 -6.80 -17.03 9.07
CA ALA A 149 -7.31 -17.83 7.96
C ALA A 149 -6.72 -17.37 6.63
N THR A 150 -6.70 -16.05 6.42
CA THR A 150 -6.14 -15.43 5.22
C THR A 150 -4.64 -15.71 5.09
N ALA A 151 -3.86 -15.59 6.17
CA ALA A 151 -2.44 -15.93 6.15
C ALA A 151 -2.20 -17.41 5.78
N ARG A 152 -3.06 -18.34 6.22
CA ARG A 152 -2.96 -19.75 5.78
C ARG A 152 -3.22 -19.89 4.27
N ALA A 153 -4.22 -19.20 3.73
CA ALA A 153 -4.53 -19.22 2.30
C ALA A 153 -3.37 -18.65 1.48
N VAL A 154 -2.81 -17.49 1.89
CA VAL A 154 -1.64 -16.88 1.24
C VAL A 154 -0.44 -17.84 1.26
N ARG A 155 -0.14 -18.48 2.41
CA ARG A 155 0.95 -19.49 2.49
C ARG A 155 0.75 -20.63 1.51
N ALA A 156 -0.47 -21.15 1.38
CA ALA A 156 -0.77 -22.25 0.45
C ALA A 156 -0.59 -21.81 -1.00
N ALA A 157 -1.11 -20.64 -1.39
CA ALA A 157 -0.99 -20.09 -2.74
C ALA A 157 0.49 -19.87 -3.14
N VAL A 158 1.25 -19.22 -2.26
CA VAL A 158 2.66 -18.91 -2.50
C VAL A 158 3.52 -20.17 -2.55
N ARG A 159 3.28 -21.14 -1.66
CA ARG A 159 3.97 -22.44 -1.68
C ARG A 159 3.70 -23.19 -2.98
N THR A 160 2.46 -23.18 -3.45
CA THR A 160 2.08 -23.80 -4.72
C THR A 160 2.77 -23.13 -5.91
N ALA A 161 2.81 -21.79 -5.92
CA ALA A 161 3.49 -21.04 -6.99
C ALA A 161 5.00 -21.29 -6.98
N ALA A 162 5.64 -21.27 -5.83
CA ALA A 162 7.07 -21.57 -5.68
C ALA A 162 7.42 -22.95 -6.26
N SER A 163 6.64 -23.99 -5.88
CA SER A 163 6.87 -25.34 -6.35
C SER A 163 6.58 -25.49 -7.85
N ARG A 164 5.43 -24.99 -8.34
CA ARG A 164 4.99 -25.23 -9.72
C ARG A 164 5.71 -24.36 -10.75
N GLN A 165 5.97 -23.09 -10.42
CA GLN A 165 6.50 -22.11 -11.38
C GLN A 165 8.03 -21.97 -11.30
N LEU A 166 8.59 -22.19 -10.11
CA LEU A 166 10.02 -22.01 -9.86
C LEU A 166 10.75 -23.32 -9.52
N GLY A 167 10.02 -24.38 -9.19
CA GLY A 167 10.60 -25.62 -8.68
C GLY A 167 11.27 -25.46 -7.31
N LEU A 168 10.95 -24.39 -6.58
CA LEU A 168 11.57 -24.07 -5.29
C LEU A 168 10.79 -24.70 -4.13
N THR A 169 11.51 -25.22 -3.14
CA THR A 169 10.95 -25.62 -1.86
C THR A 169 11.14 -24.50 -0.86
N LEU A 170 10.02 -23.95 -0.36
CA LEU A 170 10.01 -22.96 0.71
C LEU A 170 9.96 -23.68 2.07
N THR A 171 10.91 -23.39 2.95
CA THR A 171 10.94 -23.97 4.32
C THR A 171 10.08 -23.15 5.26
N ASP A 172 10.39 -21.85 5.36
CA ASP A 172 9.70 -20.93 6.22
C ASP A 172 9.00 -19.86 5.40
N ILE A 173 7.73 -19.59 5.74
CA ILE A 173 6.95 -18.54 5.14
C ILE A 173 6.41 -17.66 6.26
N ASP A 174 7.13 -16.57 6.52
CA ASP A 174 6.70 -15.55 7.46
C ASP A 174 5.76 -14.58 6.77
N ILE A 175 4.63 -14.29 7.43
CA ILE A 175 3.65 -13.33 6.94
C ILE A 175 3.37 -12.29 8.01
N ASP A 176 3.75 -11.05 7.70
CA ASP A 176 3.45 -9.88 8.52
C ASP A 176 2.22 -9.15 7.94
N VAL A 177 1.20 -8.95 8.75
CA VAL A 177 0.08 -8.07 8.41
C VAL A 177 0.44 -6.66 8.86
N ALA A 178 0.85 -5.81 7.94
CA ALA A 178 1.33 -4.47 8.24
C ALA A 178 0.24 -3.39 8.15
N ASP A 179 -0.88 -3.70 7.48
CA ASP A 179 -1.90 -2.70 7.22
C ASP A 179 -3.27 -3.33 6.98
N ILE A 180 -4.32 -2.53 7.18
CA ILE A 180 -5.71 -2.90 6.88
C ILE A 180 -6.28 -1.81 5.97
N HIS A 181 -6.83 -2.22 4.82
CA HIS A 181 -7.43 -1.30 3.87
C HIS A 181 -8.95 -1.47 3.78
N LEU A 182 -9.63 -0.41 3.44
CA LEU A 182 -11.05 -0.43 3.12
C LEU A 182 -11.29 -1.03 1.73
N PRO A 183 -12.48 -1.57 1.47
CA PRO A 183 -12.85 -2.15 0.16
C PRO A 183 -12.72 -1.17 -1.00
#